data_502e7ec5e548dc6fa7c88a60eac45841
#
_entry.id   502e7ec5e548dc6fa7c88a60eac45841
#
_cell.length_a   1.000
_cell.length_b   1.000
_cell.length_c   1.000
_cell.angle_alpha   90.00
_cell.angle_beta   90.00
_cell.angle_gamma   90.00
#
_symmetry.space_group_name_H-M   'P 1'
#
loop_
_entity.id
_entity.type
_entity.pdbx_description
1 polymer ?
#
loop_
_entity_poly.entity_id
_entity_poly.type
_entity_poly.pdbx_seq_one_letter_code
_entity_poly.pdbx_strand_id
1 'polypeptide(L)'
;MTGETVLILDFGGQYKELIARRVREHGVYSEIRSCKMPVEEIRAMAPKGIIFTGGPDSVYRDDSPTCDKAVLELGIPVLGICYGMQLICHLCGGTVEAGTKREYGVFPITLDTSLPLFSGCTVPTDVLMSHTDLVTALPEGFRVAGHTDLTPVAAYVNEERRLYGVQFHPEVTNTVQGLSLIHI
;
A
#
# COMPACT_ATOMS: atom_id res chain seq x y z
N MET A 1 -21.60 13.97 -13.91
CA MET A 1 -20.64 12.87 -14.10
C MET A 1 -20.20 12.46 -12.72
N THR A 2 -20.73 11.34 -12.20
CA THR A 2 -20.23 10.70 -10.98
C THR A 2 -18.92 10.02 -11.36
N GLY A 3 -17.83 10.76 -11.35
CA GLY A 3 -16.51 10.24 -11.65
C GLY A 3 -16.10 9.22 -10.59
N GLU A 4 -15.48 8.15 -11.01
CA GLU A 4 -14.86 7.19 -10.10
C GLU A 4 -13.79 7.91 -9.27
N THR A 5 -13.84 7.72 -7.95
CA THR A 5 -12.95 8.39 -7.00
C THR A 5 -12.08 7.37 -6.28
N VAL A 6 -10.79 7.62 -6.22
CA VAL A 6 -9.86 6.92 -5.32
C VAL A 6 -9.59 7.81 -4.11
N LEU A 7 -9.85 7.27 -2.92
CA LEU A 7 -9.56 7.95 -1.66
C LEU A 7 -8.14 7.63 -1.22
N ILE A 8 -7.37 8.65 -0.87
CA ILE A 8 -6.01 8.52 -0.35
C ILE A 8 -6.04 8.95 1.11
N LEU A 9 -5.79 8.01 2.03
CA LEU A 9 -5.66 8.28 3.46
C LEU A 9 -4.21 8.60 3.81
N ASP A 10 -4.01 9.78 4.38
CA ASP A 10 -2.68 10.34 4.70
C ASP A 10 -2.22 9.88 6.08
N PHE A 11 -1.14 9.10 6.11
CA PHE A 11 -0.46 8.64 7.33
C PHE A 11 0.85 9.40 7.60
N GLY A 12 1.01 10.59 7.03
CA GLY A 12 2.18 11.45 7.25
C GLY A 12 3.30 11.28 6.23
N GLY A 13 3.08 10.50 5.18
CA GLY A 13 4.08 10.30 4.12
C GLY A 13 4.28 11.54 3.26
N GLN A 14 5.53 11.78 2.85
CA GLN A 14 5.88 12.94 2.01
C GLN A 14 5.43 12.82 0.55
N TYR A 15 5.02 11.63 0.07
CA TYR A 15 4.66 11.38 -1.33
C TYR A 15 3.15 11.33 -1.59
N LYS A 16 2.29 11.72 -0.64
CA LYS A 16 0.84 11.68 -0.79
C LYS A 16 0.32 12.45 -2.03
N GLU A 17 0.88 13.63 -2.28
CA GLU A 17 0.52 14.44 -3.45
C GLU A 17 0.97 13.77 -4.76
N LEU A 18 2.10 13.08 -4.72
CA LEU A 18 2.60 12.33 -5.87
C LEU A 18 1.71 11.12 -6.16
N ILE A 19 1.26 10.40 -5.12
CA ILE A 19 0.27 9.31 -5.26
C ILE A 19 -1.00 9.85 -5.93
N ALA A 20 -1.55 10.96 -5.42
CA ALA A 20 -2.74 11.58 -5.97
C ALA A 20 -2.57 11.98 -7.44
N ARG A 21 -1.41 12.53 -7.78
CA ARG A 21 -1.07 12.89 -9.15
C ARG A 21 -1.01 11.65 -10.06
N ARG A 22 -0.36 10.56 -9.61
CA ARG A 22 -0.25 9.32 -10.39
C ARG A 22 -1.62 8.72 -10.68
N VAL A 23 -2.52 8.67 -9.71
CA VAL A 23 -3.90 8.22 -9.90
C VAL A 23 -4.60 9.06 -10.97
N ARG A 24 -4.45 10.40 -10.92
CA ARG A 24 -5.05 11.32 -11.91
C ARG A 24 -4.43 11.18 -13.31
N GLU A 25 -3.17 10.84 -13.43
CA GLU A 25 -2.51 10.55 -14.71
C GLU A 25 -3.14 9.32 -15.42
N HIS A 26 -3.80 8.42 -14.67
CA HIS A 26 -4.62 7.33 -15.20
C HIS A 26 -6.09 7.71 -15.47
N GLY A 27 -6.42 8.99 -15.41
CA GLY A 27 -7.77 9.49 -15.70
C GLY A 27 -8.78 9.29 -14.57
N VAL A 28 -8.35 8.90 -13.38
CA VAL A 28 -9.20 8.69 -12.20
C VAL A 28 -9.07 9.86 -11.24
N TYR A 29 -10.20 10.37 -10.74
CA TYR A 29 -10.17 11.41 -9.72
C TYR A 29 -9.66 10.84 -8.38
N SER A 30 -8.84 11.61 -7.68
CA SER A 30 -8.31 11.23 -6.37
C SER A 30 -8.47 12.35 -5.36
N GLU A 31 -8.73 11.97 -4.11
CA GLU A 31 -8.92 12.90 -3.00
C GLU A 31 -8.09 12.45 -1.80
N ILE A 32 -7.29 13.37 -1.24
CA ILE A 32 -6.48 13.12 -0.04
C ILE A 32 -7.29 13.54 1.18
N ARG A 33 -7.38 12.65 2.16
CA ARG A 33 -8.04 12.88 3.45
C ARG A 33 -7.15 12.39 4.59
N SER A 34 -7.43 12.89 5.79
CA SER A 34 -6.79 12.41 7.01
C SER A 34 -7.04 10.91 7.21
N CYS A 35 -6.04 10.18 7.72
CA CYS A 35 -6.21 8.80 8.17
C CYS A 35 -7.28 8.63 9.26
N LYS A 36 -7.65 9.72 9.95
CA LYS A 36 -8.70 9.75 10.98
C LYS A 36 -10.10 10.03 10.43
N MET A 37 -10.28 10.05 9.11
CA MET A 37 -11.59 10.24 8.49
C MET A 37 -12.57 9.17 9.00
N PRO A 38 -13.77 9.58 9.50
CA PRO A 38 -14.76 8.63 9.99
C PRO A 38 -15.20 7.64 8.91
N VAL A 39 -15.40 6.38 9.30
CA VAL A 39 -15.79 5.29 8.39
C VAL A 39 -17.10 5.60 7.66
N GLU A 40 -18.05 6.25 8.33
CA GLU A 40 -19.34 6.62 7.75
C GLU A 40 -19.20 7.68 6.64
N GLU A 41 -18.22 8.58 6.76
CA GLU A 41 -17.92 9.55 5.70
C GLU A 41 -17.28 8.85 4.48
N ILE A 42 -16.39 7.87 4.73
CA ILE A 42 -15.80 7.06 3.65
C ILE A 42 -16.91 6.26 2.94
N ARG A 43 -17.82 5.67 3.70
CA ARG A 43 -18.97 4.93 3.16
C ARG A 43 -19.87 5.83 2.31
N ALA A 44 -20.16 7.04 2.79
CA ALA A 44 -20.98 8.02 2.06
C ALA A 44 -20.29 8.51 0.79
N MET A 45 -18.97 8.66 0.79
CA MET A 45 -18.18 9.00 -0.38
C MET A 45 -18.20 7.88 -1.44
N ALA A 46 -18.34 6.61 -1.02
CA ALA A 46 -18.35 5.42 -1.87
C ALA A 46 -17.18 5.37 -2.88
N PRO A 47 -15.91 5.51 -2.45
CA PRO A 47 -14.78 5.48 -3.36
C PRO A 47 -14.65 4.11 -4.02
N LYS A 48 -14.07 4.06 -5.21
CA LYS A 48 -13.83 2.80 -5.94
C LYS A 48 -12.59 2.05 -5.44
N GLY A 49 -11.68 2.77 -4.80
CA GLY A 49 -10.49 2.23 -4.16
C GLY A 49 -9.98 3.16 -3.07
N ILE A 50 -9.23 2.62 -2.14
CA ILE A 50 -8.58 3.36 -1.06
C ILE A 50 -7.09 3.09 -1.10
N ILE A 51 -6.27 4.13 -0.99
CA ILE A 51 -4.81 4.01 -0.87
C ILE A 51 -4.39 4.50 0.52
N PHE A 52 -3.66 3.68 1.25
CA PHE A 52 -2.96 4.07 2.48
C PHE A 52 -1.55 4.51 2.12
N THR A 53 -1.20 5.76 2.43
CA THR A 53 0.12 6.30 2.11
C THR A 53 1.24 5.67 2.93
N GLY A 54 2.47 5.93 2.55
CA GLY A 54 3.62 5.77 3.43
C GLY A 54 3.54 6.70 4.65
N GLY A 55 4.46 6.53 5.58
CA GLY A 55 4.59 7.35 6.78
C GLY A 55 5.94 7.13 7.45
N PRO A 56 6.38 8.06 8.30
CA PRO A 56 7.70 8.00 8.95
C PRO A 56 7.74 7.13 10.21
N ASP A 57 6.58 6.72 10.71
CA ASP A 57 6.44 6.02 12.00
C ASP A 57 6.49 4.50 11.88
N SER A 58 6.54 3.82 13.02
CA SER A 58 6.42 2.37 13.14
C SER A 58 5.03 2.01 13.66
N VAL A 59 4.34 1.08 12.99
CA VAL A 59 2.92 0.74 13.26
C VAL A 59 2.65 0.16 14.65
N TYR A 60 3.68 -0.33 15.33
CA TYR A 60 3.61 -0.90 16.67
C TYR A 60 3.82 0.12 17.80
N ARG A 61 3.96 1.41 17.49
CA ARG A 61 4.06 2.49 18.49
C ARG A 61 2.68 3.04 18.79
N ASP A 62 2.40 3.34 20.04
CA ASP A 62 1.08 3.82 20.51
C ASP A 62 0.68 5.19 19.92
N ASP A 63 1.66 6.01 19.58
CA ASP A 63 1.48 7.36 19.03
C ASP A 63 1.45 7.43 17.49
N SER A 64 1.60 6.28 16.82
CA SER A 64 1.66 6.22 15.36
C SER A 64 0.30 6.49 14.70
N PRO A 65 0.29 7.13 13.53
CA PRO A 65 -0.94 7.35 12.78
C PRO A 65 -1.65 6.03 12.46
N THR A 66 -2.93 5.97 12.78
CA THR A 66 -3.77 4.80 12.50
C THR A 66 -5.15 5.23 12.02
N CYS A 67 -5.91 4.28 11.49
CA CYS A 67 -7.31 4.45 11.12
C CYS A 67 -8.20 3.43 11.82
N ASP A 68 -9.51 3.62 11.73
CA ASP A 68 -10.46 2.61 12.18
C ASP A 68 -10.33 1.35 11.31
N LYS A 69 -10.16 0.19 11.95
CA LYS A 69 -10.06 -1.11 11.27
C LYS A 69 -11.27 -1.40 10.38
N ALA A 70 -12.44 -0.85 10.71
CA ALA A 70 -13.67 -1.01 9.92
C ALA A 70 -13.53 -0.47 8.48
N VAL A 71 -12.55 0.38 8.20
CA VAL A 71 -12.21 0.79 6.81
C VAL A 71 -11.85 -0.41 5.95
N LEU A 72 -11.15 -1.40 6.51
CA LEU A 72 -10.75 -2.62 5.80
C LEU A 72 -11.91 -3.62 5.61
N GLU A 73 -13.07 -3.35 6.21
CA GLU A 73 -14.28 -4.19 6.16
C GLU A 73 -15.36 -3.61 5.25
N LEU A 74 -15.12 -2.46 4.63
CA LEU A 74 -16.07 -1.80 3.72
C LEU A 74 -16.27 -2.55 2.40
N GLY A 75 -15.46 -3.57 2.10
CA GLY A 75 -15.49 -4.28 0.83
C GLY A 75 -14.95 -3.46 -0.36
N ILE A 76 -14.33 -2.33 -0.11
CA ILE A 76 -13.65 -1.48 -1.10
C ILE A 76 -12.21 -1.97 -1.22
N PRO A 77 -11.63 -2.10 -2.43
CA PRO A 77 -10.22 -2.44 -2.58
C PRO A 77 -9.31 -1.45 -1.84
N VAL A 78 -8.34 -1.96 -1.08
CA VAL A 78 -7.38 -1.13 -0.35
C VAL A 78 -5.97 -1.52 -0.73
N LEU A 79 -5.16 -0.54 -1.13
CA LEU A 79 -3.73 -0.68 -1.37
C LEU A 79 -2.95 0.07 -0.28
N GLY A 80 -2.12 -0.63 0.47
CA GLY A 80 -1.16 -0.04 1.39
C GLY A 80 0.22 0.11 0.73
N ILE A 81 0.82 1.30 0.87
CA ILE A 81 2.16 1.61 0.38
C ILE A 81 3.08 1.83 1.58
N CYS A 82 4.18 1.09 1.67
CA CYS A 82 5.21 1.22 2.72
C CYS A 82 4.58 1.12 4.13
N TYR A 83 4.50 2.22 4.89
CA TYR A 83 3.81 2.27 6.17
C TYR A 83 2.36 1.75 6.07
N GLY A 84 1.62 2.15 5.03
CA GLY A 84 0.24 1.70 4.80
C GLY A 84 0.12 0.19 4.63
N MET A 85 1.07 -0.46 3.97
CA MET A 85 1.18 -1.92 3.89
C MET A 85 1.35 -2.54 5.29
N GLN A 86 2.28 -2.02 6.06
CA GLN A 86 2.58 -2.50 7.41
C GLN A 86 1.37 -2.31 8.34
N LEU A 87 0.66 -1.18 8.21
CA LEU A 87 -0.55 -0.90 9.00
C LEU A 87 -1.69 -1.87 8.69
N ILE A 88 -1.97 -2.17 7.42
CA ILE A 88 -2.99 -3.17 7.04
C ILE A 88 -2.64 -4.53 7.66
N CYS A 89 -1.38 -4.96 7.52
CA CYS A 89 -0.90 -6.22 8.12
C CYS A 89 -1.13 -6.22 9.64
N HIS A 90 -0.71 -5.18 10.34
CA HIS A 90 -0.84 -5.03 11.79
C HIS A 90 -2.31 -5.04 12.23
N LEU A 91 -3.18 -4.25 11.60
CA LEU A 91 -4.62 -4.20 11.90
C LEU A 91 -5.33 -5.54 11.64
N CYS A 92 -4.83 -6.34 10.71
CA CYS A 92 -5.38 -7.67 10.41
C CYS A 92 -4.79 -8.79 11.30
N GLY A 93 -3.88 -8.48 12.23
CA GLY A 93 -3.32 -9.44 13.18
C GLY A 93 -2.00 -10.08 12.73
N GLY A 94 -1.36 -9.56 11.70
CA GLY A 94 0.00 -9.92 11.31
C GLY A 94 1.05 -9.24 12.17
N THR A 95 2.31 -9.55 11.93
CA THR A 95 3.44 -9.04 12.71
C THR A 95 4.33 -8.14 11.86
N VAL A 96 4.67 -6.97 12.41
CA VAL A 96 5.63 -6.01 11.86
C VAL A 96 6.70 -5.77 12.91
N GLU A 97 7.96 -5.87 12.52
CA GLU A 97 9.10 -5.73 13.41
C GLU A 97 10.19 -4.85 12.80
N ALA A 98 11.02 -4.28 13.66
CA ALA A 98 12.21 -3.56 13.20
C ALA A 98 13.19 -4.52 12.51
N GLY A 99 13.52 -4.21 11.27
CA GLY A 99 14.48 -4.99 10.50
C GLY A 99 15.91 -4.80 11.00
N THR A 100 16.70 -5.86 10.94
CA THR A 100 18.15 -5.82 11.22
C THR A 100 18.95 -5.19 10.08
N LYS A 101 18.38 -5.22 8.88
CA LYS A 101 18.93 -4.59 7.67
C LYS A 101 17.95 -3.55 7.16
N ARG A 102 18.48 -2.49 6.57
CA ARG A 102 17.70 -1.40 5.98
C ARG A 102 17.77 -1.49 4.47
N GLU A 103 16.63 -1.29 3.81
CA GLU A 103 16.59 -1.10 2.37
C GLU A 103 16.28 0.37 2.07
N TYR A 104 17.30 1.11 1.64
CA TYR A 104 17.19 2.48 1.17
C TYR A 104 17.83 2.59 -0.20
N GLY A 105 17.02 2.79 -1.23
CA GLY A 105 17.47 2.89 -2.61
C GLY A 105 16.69 1.98 -3.55
N VAL A 106 17.28 1.73 -4.70
CA VAL A 106 16.67 0.90 -5.75
C VAL A 106 17.12 -0.54 -5.60
N PHE A 107 16.15 -1.45 -5.55
CA PHE A 107 16.37 -2.88 -5.39
C PHE A 107 15.55 -3.67 -6.42
N PRO A 108 16.10 -4.78 -6.96
CA PRO A 108 15.32 -5.69 -7.78
C PRO A 108 14.29 -6.43 -6.93
N ILE A 109 13.07 -6.54 -7.43
CA ILE A 109 11.98 -7.28 -6.80
C ILE A 109 11.44 -8.35 -7.76
N THR A 110 11.08 -9.49 -7.20
CA THR A 110 10.30 -10.51 -7.89
C THR A 110 8.85 -10.41 -7.44
N LEU A 111 7.92 -10.27 -8.40
CA LEU A 111 6.48 -10.14 -8.16
C LEU A 111 5.74 -11.32 -8.78
N ASP A 112 4.63 -11.72 -8.17
CA ASP A 112 3.69 -12.71 -8.72
C ASP A 112 2.83 -12.06 -9.81
N THR A 113 3.25 -12.18 -11.05
CA THR A 113 2.59 -11.59 -12.23
C THR A 113 1.28 -12.30 -12.62
N SER A 114 0.92 -13.40 -11.95
CA SER A 114 -0.39 -14.03 -12.12
C SER A 114 -1.51 -13.23 -11.44
N LEU A 115 -1.14 -12.34 -10.51
CA LEU A 115 -2.07 -11.44 -9.84
C LEU A 115 -2.48 -10.27 -10.73
N PRO A 116 -3.77 -9.87 -10.72
CA PRO A 116 -4.23 -8.70 -11.48
C PRO A 116 -3.40 -7.44 -11.21
N LEU A 117 -3.04 -7.19 -9.95
CA LEU A 117 -2.24 -6.03 -9.54
C LEU A 117 -0.87 -5.94 -10.26
N PHE A 118 -0.25 -7.09 -10.55
CA PHE A 118 1.08 -7.16 -11.17
C PHE A 118 1.05 -7.71 -12.60
N SER A 119 -0.14 -7.86 -13.16
CA SER A 119 -0.31 -8.35 -14.53
C SER A 119 0.37 -7.42 -15.53
N GLY A 120 1.16 -8.00 -16.43
CA GLY A 120 1.92 -7.26 -17.43
C GLY A 120 3.24 -6.66 -16.92
N CYS A 121 3.57 -6.77 -15.63
CA CYS A 121 4.89 -6.39 -15.15
C CYS A 121 5.98 -7.36 -15.64
N THR A 122 7.11 -6.82 -16.05
CA THR A 122 8.32 -7.60 -16.33
C THR A 122 9.05 -7.84 -14.99
N VAL A 123 9.44 -9.07 -14.71
CA VAL A 123 10.13 -9.42 -13.46
C VAL A 123 11.46 -10.15 -13.77
N PRO A 124 12.53 -9.90 -12.99
CA PRO A 124 12.59 -8.90 -11.90
C PRO A 124 12.46 -7.47 -12.43
N THR A 125 12.00 -6.56 -11.58
CA THR A 125 11.93 -5.12 -11.90
C THR A 125 12.53 -4.32 -10.74
N ASP A 126 13.00 -3.11 -11.03
CA ASP A 126 13.60 -2.24 -10.02
C ASP A 126 12.53 -1.40 -9.33
N VAL A 127 12.58 -1.36 -8.00
CA VAL A 127 11.67 -0.59 -7.16
C VAL A 127 12.43 0.22 -6.12
N LEU A 128 11.88 1.39 -5.75
CA LEU A 128 12.43 2.18 -4.64
C LEU A 128 11.95 1.62 -3.32
N MET A 129 12.89 1.20 -2.50
CA MET A 129 12.71 0.85 -1.09
C MET A 129 13.15 1.99 -0.19
N SER A 130 12.39 2.26 0.88
CA SER A 130 12.72 3.26 1.89
C SER A 130 12.11 2.85 3.22
N HIS A 131 12.65 1.79 3.84
CA HIS A 131 12.09 1.25 5.07
C HIS A 131 13.15 0.57 5.96
N THR A 132 12.82 0.49 7.24
CA THR A 132 13.56 -0.28 8.25
C THR A 132 12.69 -1.43 8.78
N ASP A 133 11.40 -1.15 9.03
CA ASP A 133 10.45 -2.13 9.56
C ASP A 133 10.00 -3.08 8.45
N LEU A 134 9.76 -4.33 8.83
CA LEU A 134 9.39 -5.43 7.95
C LEU A 134 8.12 -6.13 8.43
N VAL A 135 7.30 -6.59 7.49
CA VAL A 135 6.30 -7.61 7.76
C VAL A 135 7.00 -8.95 7.92
N THR A 136 6.93 -9.53 9.12
CA THR A 136 7.58 -10.81 9.44
C THR A 136 6.61 -11.98 9.50
N ALA A 137 5.31 -11.71 9.74
CA ALA A 137 4.26 -12.71 9.67
C ALA A 137 2.99 -12.11 9.05
N LEU A 138 2.47 -12.77 8.02
CA LEU A 138 1.21 -12.38 7.40
C LEU A 138 0.02 -12.86 8.23
N PRO A 139 -1.09 -12.10 8.25
CA PRO A 139 -2.34 -12.55 8.85
C PRO A 139 -2.95 -13.72 8.05
N GLU A 140 -3.91 -14.41 8.66
CA GLU A 140 -4.67 -15.47 7.99
C GLU A 140 -5.37 -14.96 6.72
N GLY A 141 -5.31 -15.76 5.67
CA GLY A 141 -5.91 -15.43 4.35
C GLY A 141 -5.05 -14.53 3.48
N PHE A 142 -3.90 -14.06 3.97
CA PHE A 142 -2.94 -13.31 3.16
C PHE A 142 -1.87 -14.23 2.60
N ARG A 143 -1.35 -13.88 1.42
CA ARG A 143 -0.22 -14.57 0.82
C ARG A 143 0.83 -13.59 0.30
N VAL A 144 2.08 -14.02 0.27
CA VAL A 144 3.18 -13.25 -0.33
C VAL A 144 2.93 -13.10 -1.83
N ALA A 145 3.09 -11.88 -2.32
CA ALA A 145 2.93 -11.52 -3.72
C ALA A 145 4.20 -10.93 -4.33
N GLY A 146 5.23 -10.68 -3.51
CA GLY A 146 6.53 -10.22 -3.98
C GLY A 146 7.58 -10.23 -2.88
N HIS A 147 8.84 -10.34 -3.27
CA HIS A 147 9.99 -10.38 -2.36
C HIS A 147 11.25 -9.79 -3.00
N THR A 148 12.15 -9.30 -2.15
CA THR A 148 13.55 -9.02 -2.50
C THR A 148 14.47 -10.03 -1.79
N ASP A 149 15.77 -9.91 -2.00
CA ASP A 149 16.76 -10.75 -1.28
C ASP A 149 16.80 -10.46 0.23
N LEU A 150 16.37 -9.26 0.66
CA LEU A 150 16.42 -8.81 2.05
C LEU A 150 15.03 -8.77 2.70
N THR A 151 13.97 -8.59 1.91
CA THR A 151 12.60 -8.47 2.38
C THR A 151 11.75 -9.62 1.83
N PRO A 152 11.53 -10.68 2.62
CA PRO A 152 10.75 -11.85 2.19
C PRO A 152 9.28 -11.53 1.87
N VAL A 153 8.72 -10.50 2.51
CA VAL A 153 7.35 -10.01 2.28
C VAL A 153 7.43 -8.56 1.81
N ALA A 154 7.81 -8.36 0.55
CA ALA A 154 7.85 -7.03 -0.08
C ALA A 154 6.54 -6.65 -0.76
N ALA A 155 5.66 -7.62 -1.01
CA ALA A 155 4.27 -7.42 -1.39
C ALA A 155 3.43 -8.59 -0.90
N TYR A 156 2.16 -8.31 -0.61
CA TYR A 156 1.18 -9.33 -0.22
C TYR A 156 -0.21 -9.01 -0.77
N VAL A 157 -1.07 -10.02 -0.75
CA VAL A 157 -2.48 -9.91 -1.17
C VAL A 157 -3.39 -10.78 -0.31
N ASN A 158 -4.59 -10.26 -0.06
CA ASN A 158 -5.77 -11.03 0.29
C ASN A 158 -6.86 -10.72 -0.74
N GLU A 159 -7.04 -11.61 -1.72
CA GLU A 159 -7.94 -11.38 -2.86
C GLU A 159 -9.41 -11.39 -2.43
N GLU A 160 -9.79 -12.24 -1.48
CA GLU A 160 -11.15 -12.32 -0.96
C GLU A 160 -11.60 -10.99 -0.32
N ARG A 161 -10.72 -10.37 0.47
CA ARG A 161 -10.97 -9.09 1.12
C ARG A 161 -10.56 -7.89 0.26
N ARG A 162 -9.95 -8.12 -0.90
CA ARG A 162 -9.39 -7.08 -1.78
C ARG A 162 -8.42 -6.14 -1.06
N LEU A 163 -7.53 -6.73 -0.25
CA LEU A 163 -6.48 -6.02 0.48
C LEU A 163 -5.11 -6.32 -0.13
N TYR A 164 -4.37 -5.28 -0.43
CA TYR A 164 -3.09 -5.35 -1.12
C TYR A 164 -2.06 -4.53 -0.37
N GLY A 165 -0.82 -4.97 -0.35
CA GLY A 165 0.29 -4.23 0.26
C GLY A 165 1.55 -4.33 -0.57
N VAL A 166 2.24 -3.20 -0.71
CA VAL A 166 3.57 -3.10 -1.33
C VAL A 166 4.50 -2.31 -0.40
N GLN A 167 5.69 -2.86 -0.14
CA GLN A 167 6.68 -2.21 0.72
C GLN A 167 7.41 -1.08 -0.01
N PHE A 168 7.51 -1.18 -1.32
CA PHE A 168 8.14 -0.19 -2.18
C PHE A 168 7.20 0.98 -2.50
N HIS A 169 7.76 2.01 -3.10
CA HIS A 169 7.05 3.22 -3.52
C HIS A 169 6.76 3.19 -5.03
N PRO A 170 5.56 2.78 -5.47
CA PRO A 170 5.20 2.74 -6.89
C PRO A 170 5.00 4.12 -7.50
N GLU A 171 4.76 5.15 -6.70
CA GLU A 171 4.48 6.52 -7.12
C GLU A 171 5.70 7.27 -7.65
N VAL A 172 6.92 6.84 -7.29
CA VAL A 172 8.15 7.52 -7.66
C VAL A 172 8.74 7.03 -8.99
N THR A 173 9.52 7.87 -9.66
CA THR A 173 10.14 7.54 -10.95
C THR A 173 11.21 6.46 -10.87
N ASN A 174 11.79 6.25 -9.70
CA ASN A 174 12.78 5.20 -9.44
C ASN A 174 12.19 3.79 -9.40
N THR A 175 10.86 3.66 -9.34
CA THR A 175 10.15 2.40 -9.54
C THR A 175 9.78 2.28 -11.01
N VAL A 176 10.48 1.41 -11.73
CA VAL A 176 10.48 1.38 -13.22
C VAL A 176 9.08 1.16 -13.81
N GLN A 177 8.25 0.34 -13.20
CA GLN A 177 6.90 0.04 -13.68
C GLN A 177 5.80 0.56 -12.74
N GLY A 178 6.13 1.60 -11.95
CA GLY A 178 5.27 2.10 -10.88
C GLY A 178 3.86 2.49 -11.32
N LEU A 179 3.71 3.08 -12.51
CA LEU A 179 2.40 3.45 -13.06
C LEU A 179 1.52 2.23 -13.35
N SER A 180 2.11 1.14 -13.84
CA SER A 180 1.37 -0.12 -14.06
C SER A 180 0.91 -0.77 -12.75
N LEU A 181 1.64 -0.51 -11.64
CA LEU A 181 1.37 -1.06 -10.32
C LEU A 181 0.28 -0.32 -9.54
N ILE A 182 -0.08 0.90 -9.96
CA ILE A 182 -1.18 1.68 -9.36
C ILE A 182 -2.52 1.45 -10.10
N HIS A 183 -2.51 0.64 -11.14
CA HIS A 183 -3.69 0.33 -11.92
C HIS A 183 -4.60 -0.67 -11.18
N ILE A 184 -5.36 -0.16 -10.22
CA ILE A 184 -6.30 -0.92 -9.38
C ILE A 184 -7.66 -0.96 -10.05
#